data_52ea66754d65a2988f4c7ea0ee17336d
#
_entry.id   52ea66754d65a2988f4c7ea0ee17336d
#
_cell.length_a   1.000
_cell.length_b   1.000
_cell.length_c   1.000
_cell.angle_alpha   90.00
_cell.angle_beta   90.00
_cell.angle_gamma   90.00
#
_symmetry.space_group_name_H-M   'P 1'
#
loop_
_entity.id
_entity.type
_entity.pdbx_description
1 polymer ?
#
loop_
_entity_poly.entity_id
_entity_poly.type
_entity_poly.pdbx_seq_one_letter_code
_entity_poly.pdbx_strand_id
1 'polypeptide(L)'
;MIKLRLLTENDLPFLLEVRNDESTRFNLENNSIFILKQCQKWFDLLTSPWYIIEVNQERVGYIRTNGDEIGCDIHPNFRKKGYAKMAYELYLQDKDYASLWVFEDNFAIKLYSKLGFKPTGEHKNIRGRGYIKMEYYG
;
A
#
# COMPACT_ATOMS: atom_id res chain seq x y z
N MET A 1 -9.40 0.22 17.86
CA MET A 1 -10.18 -0.34 16.74
C MET A 1 -9.67 0.21 15.41
N ILE A 2 -9.46 -0.65 14.44
CA ILE A 2 -8.97 -0.27 13.11
C ILE A 2 -10.13 -0.14 12.13
N LYS A 3 -10.04 0.84 11.22
CA LYS A 3 -11.01 0.97 10.14
C LYS A 3 -10.36 1.56 8.90
N LEU A 4 -11.01 1.34 7.76
CA LEU A 4 -10.64 1.94 6.47
C LEU A 4 -11.71 2.96 6.10
N ARG A 5 -11.27 4.14 5.63
CA ARG A 5 -12.18 5.14 5.09
C ARG A 5 -11.60 5.75 3.82
N LEU A 6 -12.44 6.30 2.97
CA LEU A 6 -11.96 6.89 1.72
C LEU A 6 -10.98 8.03 1.97
N LEU A 7 -9.94 8.08 1.14
CA LEU A 7 -8.99 9.19 1.10
C LEU A 7 -9.71 10.48 0.72
N THR A 8 -9.41 11.56 1.44
CA THR A 8 -9.91 12.89 1.13
C THR A 8 -8.74 13.83 0.87
N GLU A 9 -9.04 15.01 0.31
CA GLU A 9 -8.01 16.02 0.04
C GLU A 9 -7.25 16.40 1.32
N ASN A 10 -7.93 16.45 2.45
CA ASN A 10 -7.32 16.78 3.74
C ASN A 10 -6.27 15.75 4.19
N ASP A 11 -6.27 14.56 3.63
CA ASP A 11 -5.32 13.50 3.97
C ASP A 11 -4.02 13.59 3.17
N LEU A 12 -3.96 14.43 2.14
CA LEU A 12 -2.80 14.45 1.23
C LEU A 12 -1.48 14.81 1.93
N PRO A 13 -1.43 15.78 2.87
CA PRO A 13 -0.19 16.02 3.61
C PRO A 13 0.30 14.79 4.39
N PHE A 14 -0.61 14.07 5.02
CA PHE A 14 -0.28 12.81 5.72
C PHE A 14 0.22 11.75 4.73
N LEU A 15 -0.49 11.58 3.60
CA LEU A 15 -0.10 10.62 2.57
C LEU A 15 1.32 10.89 2.09
N LEU A 16 1.65 12.16 1.84
CA LEU A 16 2.98 12.55 1.39
C LEU A 16 4.05 12.29 2.44
N GLU A 17 3.74 12.51 3.71
CA GLU A 17 4.67 12.23 4.80
C GLU A 17 5.05 10.76 4.80
N VAL A 18 4.09 9.86 4.63
CA VAL A 18 4.35 8.42 4.53
C VAL A 18 5.08 8.08 3.25
N ARG A 19 4.54 8.55 2.12
CA ARG A 19 5.02 8.20 0.76
C ARG A 19 6.44 8.66 0.52
N ASN A 20 6.79 9.85 0.98
CA ASN A 20 8.10 10.45 0.75
C ASN A 20 9.17 10.00 1.75
N ASP A 21 8.78 9.29 2.81
CA ASP A 21 9.77 8.75 3.74
C ASP A 21 10.68 7.76 3.00
N GLU A 22 11.98 7.86 3.26
CA GLU A 22 12.98 7.03 2.57
C GLU A 22 12.68 5.54 2.71
N SER A 23 12.25 5.10 3.90
CA SER A 23 11.95 3.70 4.14
C SER A 23 10.75 3.20 3.34
N THR A 24 9.77 4.06 3.08
CA THR A 24 8.64 3.74 2.21
C THR A 24 9.08 3.68 0.75
N ARG A 25 9.80 4.73 0.29
CA ARG A 25 10.27 4.84 -1.10
C ARG A 25 11.15 3.67 -1.51
N PHE A 26 11.91 3.14 -0.57
CA PHE A 26 12.78 2.00 -0.84
C PHE A 26 12.03 0.82 -1.43
N ASN A 27 10.77 0.63 -1.03
CA ASN A 27 9.93 -0.50 -1.44
C ASN A 27 8.87 -0.14 -2.49
N LEU A 28 8.96 1.05 -3.09
CA LEU A 28 8.04 1.47 -4.16
C LEU A 28 8.69 1.32 -5.52
N GLU A 29 7.90 0.98 -6.54
CA GLU A 29 8.39 0.92 -7.92
C GLU A 29 8.88 2.30 -8.35
N ASN A 30 8.08 3.33 -8.14
CA ASN A 30 8.49 4.72 -8.37
C ASN A 30 8.95 5.31 -7.03
N ASN A 31 10.25 5.54 -6.88
CA ASN A 31 10.83 6.04 -5.64
C ASN A 31 11.08 7.55 -5.62
N SER A 32 10.45 8.30 -6.52
CA SER A 32 10.57 9.76 -6.56
C SER A 32 9.89 10.41 -5.36
N ILE A 33 10.38 11.60 -4.98
CA ILE A 33 9.71 12.44 -3.98
C ILE A 33 8.69 13.32 -4.69
N PHE A 34 7.49 13.45 -4.12
CA PHE A 34 6.45 14.31 -4.66
C PHE A 34 6.18 15.49 -3.73
N ILE A 35 5.82 16.64 -4.32
CA ILE A 35 5.37 17.80 -3.56
C ILE A 35 3.84 17.82 -3.51
N LEU A 36 3.29 18.61 -2.59
CA LEU A 36 1.83 18.66 -2.38
C LEU A 36 1.07 19.02 -3.67
N LYS A 37 1.57 19.95 -4.45
CA LYS A 37 0.91 20.35 -5.71
C LYS A 37 0.77 19.18 -6.68
N GLN A 38 1.82 18.36 -6.81
CA GLN A 38 1.77 17.14 -7.65
C GLN A 38 0.77 16.14 -7.11
N CYS A 39 0.73 16.00 -5.79
CA CYS A 39 -0.18 15.09 -5.11
C CYS A 39 -1.64 15.51 -5.29
N GLN A 40 -1.93 16.80 -5.19
CA GLN A 40 -3.27 17.34 -5.43
C GLN A 40 -3.74 17.04 -6.85
N LYS A 41 -2.85 17.25 -7.83
CA LYS A 41 -3.15 16.96 -9.23
C LYS A 41 -3.43 15.48 -9.46
N TRP A 42 -2.60 14.63 -8.85
CA TRP A 42 -2.81 13.19 -8.89
C TRP A 42 -4.17 12.82 -8.28
N PHE A 43 -4.51 13.39 -7.13
CA PHE A 43 -5.78 13.11 -6.44
C PHE A 43 -6.98 13.46 -7.31
N ASP A 44 -6.93 14.61 -8.00
CA ASP A 44 -8.01 15.05 -8.87
C ASP A 44 -8.26 14.11 -10.04
N LEU A 45 -7.23 13.37 -10.47
CA LEU A 45 -7.30 12.43 -11.60
C LEU A 45 -7.51 10.99 -11.15
N LEU A 46 -7.66 10.75 -9.86
CA LEU A 46 -7.76 9.40 -9.30
C LEU A 46 -9.03 8.71 -9.76
N THR A 47 -8.90 7.49 -10.30
CA THR A 47 -10.03 6.69 -10.79
C THR A 47 -10.30 5.45 -9.95
N SER A 48 -9.36 5.04 -9.11
CA SER A 48 -9.52 3.92 -8.18
C SER A 48 -9.50 4.46 -6.75
N PRO A 49 -10.31 3.88 -5.83
CA PRO A 49 -10.38 4.40 -4.47
C PRO A 49 -9.14 4.03 -3.65
N TRP A 50 -8.60 5.02 -2.96
CA TRP A 50 -7.58 4.80 -1.94
C TRP A 50 -8.23 4.98 -0.57
N TYR A 51 -7.69 4.30 0.44
CA TYR A 51 -8.26 4.31 1.79
C TYR A 51 -7.22 4.72 2.82
N ILE A 52 -7.64 5.56 3.76
CA ILE A 52 -6.86 5.84 4.96
C ILE A 52 -7.11 4.72 5.97
N ILE A 53 -6.04 4.27 6.59
CA ILE A 53 -6.10 3.32 7.70
C ILE A 53 -6.11 4.13 8.99
N GLU A 54 -7.19 4.00 9.77
CA GLU A 54 -7.31 4.66 11.07
C GLU A 54 -7.31 3.64 12.19
N VAL A 55 -6.57 3.93 13.24
CA VAL A 55 -6.58 3.15 14.48
C VAL A 55 -6.92 4.10 15.60
N ASN A 56 -8.04 3.89 16.26
CA ASN A 56 -8.53 4.77 17.32
C ASN A 56 -8.57 6.24 16.88
N GLN A 57 -9.09 6.47 15.63
CA GLN A 57 -9.25 7.79 15.03
C GLN A 57 -7.92 8.46 14.62
N GLU A 58 -6.81 7.75 14.70
CA GLU A 58 -5.52 8.25 14.27
C GLU A 58 -5.12 7.63 12.93
N ARG A 59 -4.63 8.47 12.01
CA ARG A 59 -4.17 7.99 10.71
C ARG A 59 -2.82 7.29 10.87
N VAL A 60 -2.73 6.03 10.46
CA VAL A 60 -1.49 5.26 10.57
C VAL A 60 -0.89 4.86 9.23
N GLY A 61 -1.68 4.93 8.16
CA GLY A 61 -1.22 4.56 6.82
C GLY A 61 -2.35 4.65 5.82
N TYR A 62 -2.15 3.99 4.67
CA TYR A 62 -3.16 3.97 3.61
C TYR A 62 -3.07 2.69 2.79
N ILE A 63 -4.19 2.33 2.16
CA ILE A 63 -4.28 1.29 1.14
C ILE A 63 -4.30 1.99 -0.22
N ARG A 64 -3.40 1.57 -1.10
CA ARG A 64 -3.34 2.00 -2.51
C ARG A 64 -4.14 1.02 -3.35
N THR A 65 -4.85 1.51 -4.35
CA THR A 65 -5.47 0.64 -5.34
C THR A 65 -5.28 1.20 -6.75
N ASN A 66 -5.20 0.29 -7.70
CA ASN A 66 -5.27 0.58 -9.13
C ASN A 66 -5.99 -0.61 -9.76
N GLY A 67 -7.33 -0.54 -9.83
CA GLY A 67 -8.13 -1.70 -10.17
C GLY A 67 -7.96 -2.77 -9.10
N ASP A 68 -7.59 -3.97 -9.50
CA ASP A 68 -7.36 -5.11 -8.58
C ASP A 68 -5.96 -5.10 -7.96
N GLU A 69 -5.06 -4.24 -8.43
CA GLU A 69 -3.71 -4.15 -7.90
C GLU A 69 -3.72 -3.27 -6.65
N ILE A 70 -3.16 -3.80 -5.57
CA ILE A 70 -3.21 -3.13 -4.27
C ILE A 70 -1.84 -3.02 -3.64
N GLY A 71 -1.75 -2.13 -2.66
CA GLY A 71 -0.57 -1.96 -1.82
C GLY A 71 -0.94 -1.25 -0.54
N CYS A 72 -0.04 -1.24 0.41
CA CYS A 72 -0.26 -0.62 1.72
C CYS A 72 1.05 0.00 2.19
N ASP A 73 0.97 1.21 2.70
CA ASP A 73 2.12 1.87 3.32
C ASP A 73 1.71 2.35 4.70
N ILE A 74 2.53 2.03 5.69
CA ILE A 74 2.31 2.42 7.09
C ILE A 74 3.34 3.48 7.46
N HIS A 75 2.88 4.55 8.13
CA HIS A 75 3.77 5.59 8.63
C HIS A 75 4.86 4.97 9.52
N PRO A 76 6.12 5.40 9.40
CA PRO A 76 7.22 4.80 10.17
C PRO A 76 6.97 4.69 11.67
N ASN A 77 6.27 5.67 12.26
CA ASN A 77 5.99 5.69 13.70
C ASN A 77 4.99 4.63 14.15
N PHE A 78 4.29 3.98 13.22
CA PHE A 78 3.24 3.01 13.52
C PHE A 78 3.55 1.61 13.00
N ARG A 79 4.76 1.36 12.56
CA ARG A 79 5.19 0.04 12.05
C ARG A 79 5.39 -0.96 13.19
N LYS A 80 5.47 -2.24 12.83
CA LYS A 80 5.69 -3.38 13.75
C LYS A 80 4.56 -3.54 14.77
N LYS A 81 3.36 -3.06 14.45
CA LYS A 81 2.17 -3.18 15.31
C LYS A 81 1.09 -4.06 14.68
N GLY A 82 1.35 -4.62 13.48
CA GLY A 82 0.39 -5.48 12.79
C GLY A 82 -0.71 -4.74 12.03
N TYR A 83 -0.60 -3.43 11.86
CA TYR A 83 -1.66 -2.65 11.22
C TYR A 83 -1.81 -2.96 9.73
N ALA A 84 -0.71 -3.23 9.02
CA ALA A 84 -0.79 -3.60 7.61
C ALA A 84 -1.59 -4.89 7.43
N LYS A 85 -1.31 -5.90 8.25
CA LYS A 85 -2.05 -7.17 8.21
C LYS A 85 -3.53 -6.97 8.45
N MET A 86 -3.86 -6.22 9.49
CA MET A 86 -5.26 -5.93 9.83
C MET A 86 -5.98 -5.18 8.71
N ALA A 87 -5.30 -4.19 8.11
CA ALA A 87 -5.87 -3.40 7.02
C ALA A 87 -6.13 -4.26 5.79
N TYR A 88 -5.17 -5.12 5.42
CA TYR A 88 -5.36 -6.05 4.32
C TYR A 88 -6.52 -7.02 4.57
N GLU A 89 -6.62 -7.54 5.80
CA GLU A 89 -7.70 -8.45 6.16
C GLU A 89 -9.06 -7.78 5.98
N LEU A 90 -9.19 -6.53 6.45
CA LEU A 90 -10.42 -5.75 6.27
C LEU A 90 -10.71 -5.52 4.78
N TYR A 91 -9.71 -5.12 4.03
CA TYR A 91 -9.87 -4.81 2.60
C TYR A 91 -10.29 -6.05 1.81
N LEU A 92 -9.72 -7.22 2.13
CA LEU A 92 -9.91 -8.45 1.35
C LEU A 92 -11.20 -9.20 1.72
N GLN A 93 -11.90 -8.81 2.78
CA GLN A 93 -13.08 -9.52 3.27
C GLN A 93 -14.14 -9.80 2.19
N ASP A 94 -14.34 -8.85 1.28
CA ASP A 94 -15.36 -8.94 0.23
C ASP A 94 -14.76 -9.00 -1.17
N LYS A 95 -13.49 -9.35 -1.29
CA LYS A 95 -12.81 -9.40 -2.58
C LYS A 95 -12.64 -10.83 -3.04
N ASP A 96 -12.94 -11.08 -4.32
CA ASP A 96 -12.73 -12.38 -4.95
C ASP A 96 -11.33 -12.50 -5.54
N TYR A 97 -10.69 -11.36 -5.80
CA TYR A 97 -9.38 -11.31 -6.42
C TYR A 97 -8.64 -10.02 -6.04
N ALA A 98 -7.34 -10.13 -5.87
CA ALA A 98 -6.45 -8.98 -5.73
C ALA A 98 -5.04 -9.38 -6.18
N SER A 99 -4.26 -8.42 -6.62
CA SER A 99 -2.87 -8.63 -6.96
C SER A 99 -2.00 -7.54 -6.35
N LEU A 100 -0.71 -7.82 -6.23
CA LEU A 100 0.26 -6.83 -5.78
C LEU A 100 1.62 -7.15 -6.37
N TRP A 101 2.50 -6.15 -6.34
CA TRP A 101 3.91 -6.31 -6.66
C TRP A 101 4.73 -6.05 -5.41
N VAL A 102 5.79 -6.82 -5.23
CA VAL A 102 6.64 -6.69 -4.04
C VAL A 102 8.08 -7.04 -4.42
N PHE A 103 9.04 -6.33 -3.81
CA PHE A 103 10.45 -6.68 -3.97
C PHE A 103 10.74 -8.01 -3.25
N GLU A 104 11.52 -8.87 -3.89
CA GLU A 104 11.86 -10.19 -3.35
C GLU A 104 12.56 -10.12 -2.00
N ASP A 105 13.32 -9.03 -1.76
CA ASP A 105 14.04 -8.84 -0.50
C ASP A 105 13.21 -8.13 0.58
N ASN A 106 11.93 -7.89 0.33
CA ASN A 106 11.03 -7.26 1.28
C ASN A 106 10.41 -8.31 2.20
N PHE A 107 10.54 -8.15 3.52
CA PHE A 107 9.95 -9.05 4.50
C PHE A 107 8.42 -9.15 4.40
N ALA A 108 7.77 -8.16 3.80
CA ALA A 108 6.31 -8.17 3.61
C ALA A 108 5.82 -9.36 2.80
N ILE A 109 6.68 -10.02 2.03
CA ILE A 109 6.34 -11.26 1.31
C ILE A 109 5.76 -12.30 2.27
N LYS A 110 6.32 -12.40 3.48
CA LYS A 110 5.83 -13.35 4.48
C LYS A 110 4.40 -13.02 4.91
N LEU A 111 4.11 -11.74 5.07
CA LEU A 111 2.76 -11.27 5.39
C LEU A 111 1.79 -11.62 4.26
N TYR A 112 2.18 -11.33 3.02
CA TYR A 112 1.33 -11.60 1.86
C TYR A 112 1.03 -13.09 1.72
N SER A 113 2.03 -13.94 1.94
CA SER A 113 1.85 -15.40 1.90
C SER A 113 0.86 -15.85 2.97
N LYS A 114 0.93 -15.29 4.17
CA LYS A 114 -0.01 -15.61 5.26
C LYS A 114 -1.43 -15.16 4.95
N LEU A 115 -1.59 -14.09 4.18
CA LEU A 115 -2.91 -13.60 3.77
C LEU A 115 -3.51 -14.42 2.62
N GLY A 116 -2.72 -15.29 2.00
CA GLY A 116 -3.20 -16.15 0.91
C GLY A 116 -2.71 -15.73 -0.47
N PHE A 117 -1.83 -14.73 -0.57
CA PHE A 117 -1.22 -14.36 -1.85
C PHE A 117 -0.19 -15.40 -2.27
N LYS A 118 -0.13 -15.67 -3.57
CA LYS A 118 0.83 -16.61 -4.16
C LYS A 118 1.53 -15.96 -5.36
N PRO A 119 2.83 -16.24 -5.56
CA PRO A 119 3.55 -15.73 -6.72
C PRO A 119 2.92 -16.23 -8.03
N THR A 120 2.89 -15.35 -9.04
CA THR A 120 2.36 -15.70 -10.37
C THR A 120 3.44 -16.19 -11.32
N GLY A 121 4.71 -15.94 -11.02
CA GLY A 121 5.82 -16.16 -11.93
C GLY A 121 6.23 -14.90 -12.70
N GLU A 122 5.39 -13.86 -12.71
CA GLU A 122 5.75 -12.59 -13.33
C GLU A 122 6.77 -11.86 -12.47
N HIS A 123 7.79 -11.33 -13.10
CA HIS A 123 8.84 -10.60 -12.39
C HIS A 123 9.45 -9.51 -13.26
N LYS A 124 10.03 -8.51 -12.61
CA LYS A 124 10.76 -7.42 -13.23
C LYS A 124 12.06 -7.18 -12.45
N ASN A 125 12.96 -6.41 -13.02
CA ASN A 125 14.12 -5.89 -12.30
C ASN A 125 13.93 -4.38 -12.15
N ILE A 126 13.91 -3.91 -10.91
CA ILE A 126 13.77 -2.49 -10.58
C ILE A 126 14.96 -2.08 -9.75
N ARG A 127 15.80 -1.21 -10.28
CA ARG A 127 16.99 -0.73 -9.59
C ARG A 127 17.89 -1.87 -9.07
N GLY A 128 18.05 -2.94 -9.87
CA GLY A 128 18.86 -4.08 -9.50
C GLY A 128 18.23 -5.06 -8.51
N ARG A 129 16.94 -4.89 -8.20
CA ARG A 129 16.20 -5.75 -7.27
C ARG A 129 15.11 -6.50 -8.00
N GLY A 130 14.93 -7.77 -7.66
CA GLY A 130 13.82 -8.56 -8.17
C GLY A 130 12.49 -8.03 -7.63
N TYR A 131 11.50 -7.88 -8.50
CA TYR A 131 10.19 -7.35 -8.19
C TYR A 131 9.17 -8.34 -8.75
N ILE A 132 8.37 -8.96 -7.88
CA ILE A 132 7.47 -10.06 -8.27
C ILE A 132 6.02 -9.71 -8.05
N LYS A 133 5.17 -10.33 -8.86
CA LYS A 133 3.72 -10.21 -8.72
C LYS A 133 3.18 -11.39 -7.91
N MET A 134 2.24 -11.08 -7.02
CA MET A 134 1.52 -12.09 -6.25
C MET A 134 0.02 -11.86 -6.42
N GLU A 135 -0.74 -12.95 -6.34
CA GLU A 135 -2.21 -12.94 -6.52
C GLU A 135 -2.92 -13.59 -5.34
N TYR A 136 -4.09 -13.04 -5.02
CA TYR A 136 -5.00 -13.54 -4.01
C TYR A 136 -6.34 -13.88 -4.67
N TYR A 137 -6.88 -15.07 -4.34
CA TYR A 137 -8.21 -15.49 -4.76
C TYR A 137 -9.03 -15.75 -3.49
N GLY A 138 -10.11 -14.98 -3.36
CA GLY A 138 -10.99 -15.06 -2.20
C GLY A 138 -11.92 -16.27 -2.19
#